data_6ed1a51c17f989f0144525bfd0b92f6e
#
_entry.id   6ed1a51c17f989f0144525bfd0b92f6e
#
_cell.length_a   1.000
_cell.length_b   1.000
_cell.length_c   1.000
_cell.angle_alpha   90.00
_cell.angle_beta   90.00
_cell.angle_gamma   90.00
#
_symmetry.space_group_name_H-M   'P 1'
#
loop_
_entity.id
_entity.type
_entity.pdbx_description
1 polymer ?
#
loop_
_entity_poly.entity_id
_entity_poly.type
_entity_poly.pdbx_seq_one_letter_code
_entity_poly.pdbx_strand_id
1 'polypeptide(L)'
;MKIERPEYEIWLQNPGELGVYQQIERAGRVCYKSENNTTEDSAKPFVERMIQSEHFAMLEHGTIYLVCNHGELPLYIHNKFSRCNTIDGKDYITTNLRVLAENKAMDDLKYLSDYEEGKHELRIT
;
A
#
# COMPACT_ATOMS: atom_id res chain seq x y z
N MET A 1 31.44 -4.39 -28.60
CA MET A 1 30.80 -4.00 -27.33
C MET A 1 29.28 -3.93 -27.52
N LYS A 2 28.57 -4.60 -26.65
CA LYS A 2 27.12 -4.58 -26.72
C LYS A 2 26.59 -3.48 -25.80
N ILE A 3 25.82 -2.56 -26.36
CA ILE A 3 25.22 -1.48 -25.61
C ILE A 3 23.79 -1.87 -25.30
N GLU A 4 23.46 -1.97 -24.03
CA GLU A 4 22.11 -2.27 -23.61
C GLU A 4 21.39 -0.98 -23.26
N ARG A 5 20.16 -0.85 -23.75
CA ARG A 5 19.31 0.28 -23.38
C ARG A 5 18.69 -0.01 -22.02
N PRO A 6 18.63 0.99 -21.14
CA PRO A 6 17.92 0.78 -19.88
C PRO A 6 16.44 0.51 -20.17
N GLU A 7 15.94 -0.52 -19.52
CA GLU A 7 14.53 -0.86 -19.62
C GLU A 7 13.89 -0.64 -18.27
N TYR A 8 12.66 -0.19 -18.27
CA TYR A 8 11.89 -0.05 -17.05
C TYR A 8 10.46 -0.47 -17.30
N GLU A 9 9.79 -0.83 -16.24
CA GLU A 9 8.42 -1.30 -16.26
C GLU A 9 7.67 -0.59 -15.14
N ILE A 10 6.48 -0.10 -15.45
CA ILE A 10 5.64 0.54 -14.46
C ILE A 10 4.67 -0.50 -13.91
N TRP A 11 4.69 -0.71 -12.61
CA TRP A 11 3.80 -1.64 -11.94
C TRP A 11 2.63 -0.89 -11.33
N LEU A 12 1.44 -1.15 -11.83
CA LEU A 12 0.24 -0.55 -11.29
C LEU A 12 -0.33 -1.47 -10.22
N GLN A 13 -0.60 -0.91 -9.05
CA GLN A 13 -1.19 -1.67 -7.97
C GLN A 13 -2.65 -1.97 -8.28
N ASN A 14 -3.02 -3.24 -8.13
CA ASN A 14 -4.42 -3.64 -8.26
C ASN A 14 -5.23 -3.08 -7.08
N PRO A 15 -6.54 -2.84 -7.26
CA PRO A 15 -7.37 -2.31 -6.19
C PRO A 15 -7.61 -3.33 -5.08
N GLY A 16 -8.02 -2.83 -3.91
CA GLY A 16 -8.38 -3.64 -2.77
C GLY A 16 -7.21 -4.13 -1.94
N GLU A 17 -7.52 -4.82 -0.86
CA GLU A 17 -6.51 -5.32 0.08
C GLU A 17 -5.54 -6.28 -0.58
N LEU A 18 -6.05 -7.19 -1.41
CA LEU A 18 -5.20 -8.14 -2.12
C LEU A 18 -4.22 -7.43 -3.05
N GLY A 19 -4.66 -6.37 -3.71
CA GLY A 19 -3.80 -5.59 -4.59
C GLY A 19 -2.64 -4.95 -3.85
N VAL A 20 -2.87 -4.48 -2.63
CA VAL A 20 -1.82 -3.96 -1.76
C VAL A 20 -0.78 -5.03 -1.49
N TYR A 21 -1.22 -6.22 -1.09
CA TYR A 21 -0.31 -7.32 -0.78
C TYR A 21 0.46 -7.78 -2.00
N GLN A 22 -0.18 -7.84 -3.15
CA GLN A 22 0.48 -8.24 -4.40
C GLN A 22 1.57 -7.26 -4.81
N GLN A 23 1.34 -5.97 -4.62
CA GLN A 23 2.35 -4.97 -4.95
C GLN A 23 3.57 -5.11 -4.04
N ILE A 24 3.35 -5.33 -2.76
CA ILE A 24 4.43 -5.54 -1.80
C ILE A 24 5.19 -6.82 -2.13
N GLU A 25 4.49 -7.90 -2.42
CA GLU A 25 5.13 -9.17 -2.76
C GLU A 25 5.99 -9.03 -4.01
N ARG A 26 5.48 -8.38 -5.03
CA ARG A 26 6.21 -8.22 -6.28
C ARG A 26 7.52 -7.49 -6.06
N ALA A 27 7.48 -6.38 -5.34
CA ALA A 27 8.68 -5.61 -5.02
C ALA A 27 9.64 -6.40 -4.12
N GLY A 28 9.11 -7.06 -3.10
CA GLY A 28 9.93 -7.81 -2.15
C GLY A 28 10.61 -9.02 -2.79
N ARG A 29 9.91 -9.73 -3.66
CA ARG A 29 10.51 -10.90 -4.31
C ARG A 29 11.61 -10.53 -5.29
N VAL A 30 11.50 -9.40 -5.94
CA VAL A 30 12.60 -8.90 -6.79
C VAL A 30 13.81 -8.60 -5.92
N CYS A 31 13.60 -7.94 -4.79
CA CYS A 31 14.68 -7.62 -3.85
C CYS A 31 15.39 -8.86 -3.33
N TYR A 32 14.65 -9.92 -3.03
CA TYR A 32 15.20 -11.16 -2.47
C TYR A 32 15.45 -12.23 -3.52
N LYS A 33 15.27 -11.90 -4.80
CA LYS A 33 15.49 -12.81 -5.93
C LYS A 33 14.68 -14.10 -5.79
N SER A 34 13.43 -13.96 -5.41
CA SER A 34 12.54 -15.09 -5.20
C SER A 34 11.26 -15.02 -6.03
N GLU A 35 11.33 -14.36 -7.20
CA GLU A 35 10.16 -14.16 -8.07
C GLU A 35 9.49 -15.48 -8.47
N ASN A 36 10.28 -16.54 -8.63
CA ASN A 36 9.76 -17.84 -9.03
C ASN A 36 8.85 -18.49 -7.98
N ASN A 37 8.86 -17.97 -6.76
CA ASN A 37 8.00 -18.49 -5.70
C ASN A 37 6.65 -17.81 -5.63
N THR A 38 6.38 -16.87 -6.53
CA THR A 38 5.10 -16.17 -6.58
C THR A 38 4.02 -17.09 -7.12
N THR A 39 2.93 -17.20 -6.38
CA THR A 39 1.75 -17.95 -6.81
C THR A 39 0.50 -17.08 -6.64
N GLU A 40 -0.64 -17.59 -7.08
CA GLU A 40 -1.89 -16.87 -6.95
C GLU A 40 -2.24 -16.52 -5.50
N ASP A 41 -1.86 -17.38 -4.56
CA ASP A 41 -2.21 -17.23 -3.15
C ASP A 41 -1.04 -16.84 -2.25
N SER A 42 0.09 -16.43 -2.82
CA SER A 42 1.31 -16.22 -2.04
C SER A 42 1.44 -14.82 -1.41
N ALA A 43 0.66 -13.85 -1.89
CA ALA A 43 0.84 -12.45 -1.47
C ALA A 43 0.60 -12.21 0.02
N LYS A 44 -0.55 -12.65 0.53
CA LYS A 44 -0.89 -12.41 1.93
C LYS A 44 0.07 -13.09 2.90
N PRO A 45 0.41 -14.37 2.72
CA PRO A 45 1.43 -15.00 3.58
C PRO A 45 2.79 -14.30 3.51
N PHE A 46 3.18 -13.81 2.33
CA PHE A 46 4.43 -13.09 2.16
C PHE A 46 4.44 -11.81 3.02
N VAL A 47 3.37 -11.02 2.93
CA VAL A 47 3.25 -9.79 3.71
C VAL A 47 3.22 -10.08 5.21
N GLU A 48 2.49 -11.11 5.62
CA GLU A 48 2.42 -11.48 7.03
C GLU A 48 3.81 -11.83 7.58
N ARG A 49 4.63 -12.55 6.80
CA ARG A 49 6.00 -12.84 7.21
C ARG A 49 6.84 -11.57 7.33
N MET A 50 6.65 -10.61 6.43
CA MET A 50 7.36 -9.32 6.51
C MET A 50 7.00 -8.56 7.78
N ILE A 51 5.72 -8.57 8.15
CA ILE A 51 5.26 -7.91 9.38
C ILE A 51 5.82 -8.60 10.61
N GLN A 52 5.79 -9.93 10.65
CA GLN A 52 6.31 -10.70 11.77
C GLN A 52 7.81 -10.53 11.95
N SER A 53 8.54 -10.41 10.85
CA SER A 53 9.99 -10.21 10.86
C SER A 53 10.39 -8.74 11.02
N GLU A 54 9.40 -7.86 11.11
CA GLU A 54 9.62 -6.42 11.21
C GLU A 54 10.40 -5.83 10.02
N HIS A 55 10.26 -6.42 8.84
CA HIS A 55 10.82 -5.88 7.60
C HIS A 55 9.87 -4.84 7.02
N PHE A 56 9.64 -3.78 7.79
CA PHE A 56 8.61 -2.80 7.47
C PHE A 56 8.92 -1.97 6.22
N ALA A 57 10.19 -1.84 5.85
CA ALA A 57 10.53 -1.06 4.66
C ALA A 57 9.86 -1.59 3.39
N MET A 58 9.73 -2.91 3.26
CA MET A 58 9.04 -3.50 2.11
C MET A 58 7.58 -3.10 2.03
N LEU A 59 6.96 -2.85 3.17
CA LEU A 59 5.54 -2.52 3.24
C LEU A 59 5.21 -1.14 2.65
N GLU A 60 6.22 -0.29 2.46
CA GLU A 60 6.03 1.01 1.83
C GLU A 60 5.56 0.89 0.38
N HIS A 61 5.80 -0.24 -0.27
CA HIS A 61 5.37 -0.46 -1.64
C HIS A 61 3.87 -0.66 -1.78
N GLY A 62 3.17 -0.91 -0.69
CA GLY A 62 1.72 -1.05 -0.69
C GLY A 62 1.04 0.26 -0.34
N THR A 63 0.45 0.91 -1.33
CA THR A 63 -0.27 2.16 -1.13
C THR A 63 -1.66 1.88 -0.58
N ILE A 64 -2.05 2.64 0.44
CA ILE A 64 -3.32 2.47 1.14
C ILE A 64 -4.17 3.72 0.98
N TYR A 65 -5.41 3.54 0.55
CA TYR A 65 -6.39 4.63 0.46
C TYR A 65 -7.53 4.33 1.42
N LEU A 66 -7.72 5.19 2.41
CA LEU A 66 -8.76 5.03 3.41
C LEU A 66 -9.76 6.16 3.31
N VAL A 67 -11.02 5.86 3.56
CA VAL A 67 -12.09 6.86 3.63
C VAL A 67 -12.83 6.67 4.94
N CYS A 68 -12.99 7.76 5.68
CA CYS A 68 -13.70 7.73 6.96
C CYS A 68 -14.41 9.06 7.20
N ASN A 69 -15.17 9.12 8.27
CA ASN A 69 -15.75 10.39 8.69
C ASN A 69 -14.66 11.30 9.23
N HIS A 70 -14.85 12.61 9.06
CA HIS A 70 -13.84 13.57 9.49
C HIS A 70 -13.45 13.37 10.97
N GLY A 71 -12.16 13.27 11.20
CA GLY A 71 -11.61 13.11 12.55
C GLY A 71 -11.66 11.70 13.12
N GLU A 72 -12.19 10.74 12.39
CA GLU A 72 -12.35 9.36 12.87
C GLU A 72 -11.01 8.65 13.02
N LEU A 73 -10.04 8.95 12.17
CA LEU A 73 -8.73 8.31 12.17
C LEU A 73 -7.61 9.36 12.35
N PRO A 74 -7.42 9.87 13.58
CA PRO A 74 -6.47 10.96 13.80
C PRO A 74 -5.01 10.59 13.55
N LEU A 75 -4.67 9.32 13.60
CA LEU A 75 -3.29 8.88 13.33
C LEU A 75 -2.74 9.49 12.03
N TYR A 76 -3.53 9.45 10.96
CA TYR A 76 -3.05 9.84 9.65
C TYR A 76 -2.98 11.35 9.44
N ILE A 77 -3.70 12.11 10.25
CA ILE A 77 -3.66 13.57 10.19
C ILE A 77 -2.30 14.07 10.67
N HIS A 78 -1.73 13.40 11.66
CA HIS A 78 -0.48 13.81 12.28
C HIS A 78 0.74 13.03 11.81
N ASN A 79 0.54 11.99 11.00
CA ASN A 79 1.63 11.16 10.51
C ASN A 79 2.29 11.80 9.29
N LYS A 80 3.60 11.98 9.35
CA LYS A 80 4.33 12.69 8.29
C LYS A 80 4.43 11.90 6.99
N PHE A 81 4.17 10.59 7.01
CA PHE A 81 4.20 9.74 5.82
C PHE A 81 2.81 9.51 5.24
N SER A 82 1.83 10.22 5.77
CA SER A 82 0.44 10.09 5.33
C SER A 82 -0.08 11.44 4.88
N ARG A 83 -1.09 11.42 4.04
CA ARG A 83 -1.75 12.62 3.55
C ARG A 83 -3.25 12.49 3.77
N CYS A 84 -3.85 13.54 4.28
CA CYS A 84 -5.29 13.56 4.56
C CYS A 84 -5.91 14.79 3.94
N ASN A 85 -6.99 14.59 3.16
CA ASN A 85 -7.78 15.67 2.59
C ASN A 85 -9.23 15.50 3.05
N THR A 86 -9.81 16.58 3.55
CA THR A 86 -11.19 16.57 4.02
C THR A 86 -12.10 17.22 2.98
N ILE A 87 -13.13 16.49 2.55
CA ILE A 87 -14.10 16.95 1.56
C ILE A 87 -15.49 16.50 2.02
N ASP A 88 -16.40 17.45 2.18
CA ASP A 88 -17.80 17.17 2.55
C ASP A 88 -17.95 16.29 3.78
N GLY A 89 -17.16 16.55 4.81
CA GLY A 89 -17.22 15.82 6.08
C GLY A 89 -16.58 14.44 6.06
N LYS A 90 -15.84 14.11 5.00
CA LYS A 90 -15.12 12.85 4.87
C LYS A 90 -13.64 13.12 4.76
N ASP A 91 -12.84 12.27 5.40
CA ASP A 91 -11.39 12.30 5.27
C ASP A 91 -10.97 11.25 4.25
N TYR A 92 -10.21 11.71 3.25
CA TYR A 92 -9.58 10.85 2.24
C TYR A 92 -8.11 10.76 2.56
N ILE A 93 -7.68 9.58 2.95
CA ILE A 93 -6.33 9.35 3.49
C ILE A 93 -5.51 8.53 2.49
N THR A 94 -4.32 9.02 2.16
CA THR A 94 -3.35 8.28 1.37
C THR A 94 -2.17 7.97 2.27
N THR A 95 -1.87 6.70 2.43
CA THR A 95 -0.78 6.25 3.28
C THR A 95 -0.17 4.98 2.67
N ASN A 96 0.57 4.21 3.45
CA ASN A 96 1.11 2.93 3.00
C ASN A 96 1.02 1.91 4.13
N LEU A 97 1.21 0.63 3.76
CA LEU A 97 1.03 -0.44 4.74
C LEU A 97 2.07 -0.39 5.87
N ARG A 98 3.24 0.18 5.62
CA ARG A 98 4.24 0.34 6.67
C ARG A 98 3.70 1.17 7.84
N VAL A 99 3.00 2.26 7.55
CA VAL A 99 2.42 3.12 8.59
C VAL A 99 1.44 2.33 9.44
N LEU A 100 0.57 1.54 8.81
CA LEU A 100 -0.40 0.73 9.55
C LEU A 100 0.30 -0.31 10.42
N ALA A 101 1.28 -1.01 9.87
CA ALA A 101 1.97 -2.06 10.61
C ALA A 101 2.79 -1.51 11.79
N GLU A 102 3.54 -0.44 11.57
CA GLU A 102 4.37 0.15 12.63
C GLU A 102 3.54 0.73 13.77
N ASN A 103 2.34 1.22 13.47
CA ASN A 103 1.47 1.83 14.47
C ASN A 103 0.42 0.87 15.00
N LYS A 104 0.52 -0.42 14.65
CA LYS A 104 -0.42 -1.46 15.07
C LYS A 104 -1.86 -1.12 14.70
N ALA A 105 -2.02 -0.55 13.51
CA ALA A 105 -3.28 -0.05 13.00
C ALA A 105 -3.81 -0.87 11.83
N MET A 106 -3.44 -2.15 11.73
CA MET A 106 -3.88 -2.99 10.62
C MET A 106 -5.41 -3.12 10.53
N ASP A 107 -6.11 -2.95 11.64
CA ASP A 107 -7.57 -2.97 11.65
C ASP A 107 -8.18 -1.85 10.82
N ASP A 108 -7.42 -0.79 10.56
CA ASP A 108 -7.90 0.32 9.75
C ASP A 108 -8.10 -0.06 8.29
N LEU A 109 -7.65 -1.25 7.88
CA LEU A 109 -7.94 -1.76 6.54
C LEU A 109 -9.44 -1.90 6.27
N LYS A 110 -10.26 -1.95 7.31
CA LYS A 110 -11.71 -1.96 7.14
C LYS A 110 -12.25 -0.67 6.51
N TYR A 111 -11.48 0.40 6.54
CA TYR A 111 -11.83 1.67 5.88
C TYR A 111 -11.30 1.76 4.46
N LEU A 112 -10.71 0.70 3.94
CA LEU A 112 -10.08 0.71 2.63
C LEU A 112 -11.07 1.12 1.54
N SER A 113 -10.68 2.11 0.75
CA SER A 113 -11.49 2.58 -0.34
C SER A 113 -11.26 1.73 -1.58
N ASP A 114 -12.33 1.57 -2.37
CA ASP A 114 -12.20 0.94 -3.67
C ASP A 114 -11.57 1.93 -4.65
N TYR A 115 -10.27 1.83 -4.77
CA TYR A 115 -9.50 2.68 -5.65
C TYR A 115 -9.91 2.56 -7.12
N GLU A 116 -10.45 1.38 -7.47
CA GLU A 116 -10.88 1.08 -8.83
C GLU A 116 -11.91 2.07 -9.37
N GLU A 117 -12.69 2.65 -8.50
CA GLU A 117 -13.71 3.60 -8.88
C GLU A 117 -13.16 4.99 -9.20
N GLY A 118 -11.87 5.20 -9.04
CA GLY A 118 -11.23 6.45 -9.36
C GLY A 118 -11.60 7.61 -8.46
N LYS A 119 -12.14 7.33 -7.29
CA LYS A 119 -12.67 8.38 -6.42
C LYS A 119 -11.63 9.12 -5.61
N HIS A 120 -10.47 8.53 -5.42
CA HIS A 120 -9.41 9.16 -4.66
C HIS A 120 -8.57 10.11 -5.46
N GLU A 121 -8.03 9.65 -6.57
CA GLU A 121 -7.07 10.40 -7.34
C GLU A 121 -7.65 11.68 -7.90
N LEU A 122 -8.94 11.70 -8.13
CA LEU A 122 -9.61 12.89 -8.66
C LEU A 122 -9.69 14.02 -7.66
N ARG A 123 -9.54 13.74 -6.38
CA ARG A 123 -9.76 14.73 -5.33
C ARG A 123 -8.48 15.21 -4.67
N ILE A 124 -7.43 14.50 -4.87
CA ILE A 124 -6.18 14.77 -4.17
C ILE A 124 -5.38 15.88 -4.83
N THR A 125 -5.63 16.11 -6.08
CA THR A 125 -4.94 17.18 -6.83
C THR A 125 -5.53 18.59 -6.55
#